data_711eeb85494182bde47a1e08f456eeb8
#
_entry.id   711eeb85494182bde47a1e08f456eeb8
#
_cell.length_a   1.000
_cell.length_b   1.000
_cell.length_c   1.000
_cell.angle_alpha   90.00
_cell.angle_beta   90.00
_cell.angle_gamma   90.00
#
_symmetry.space_group_name_H-M   'P 1'
#
loop_
_entity.id
_entity.type
_entity.pdbx_description
1 polymer ?
#
loop_
_entity_poly.entity_id
_entity_poly.type
_entity_poly.pdbx_seq_one_letter_code
_entity_poly.pdbx_strand_id
1 'polypeptide(L)'
;NVCAMHLTKYYKTNHVAEFKNGHKEQYCSLHCLAEVHKNHAEKIKNIQVVDTRSLKLIDALKAYYVVGSSKEGTMSSSSEYAFFTKEDAEKFKKEFGGEIHNFNETLKLTKDKLSKDNESIDEKRVPIAIKGKKIFESMCDVNQIKEFNSIGEAKQYLIDNNTCKNL
;
A
#
# COMPACT_ATOMS: atom_id res chain seq x y z
N ASN A 1 -3.51 6.37 -6.33
CA ASN A 1 -3.49 5.91 -4.94
C ASN A 1 -4.53 4.80 -4.73
N VAL A 2 -4.06 3.55 -4.63
CA VAL A 2 -4.94 2.35 -4.62
C VAL A 2 -5.78 2.26 -3.34
N CYS A 3 -5.20 2.60 -2.17
CA CYS A 3 -5.80 2.28 -0.87
C CYS A 3 -6.02 3.48 0.06
N ALA A 4 -5.61 4.67 -0.31
CA ALA A 4 -5.64 5.89 0.51
C ALA A 4 -4.91 5.81 1.87
N MET A 5 -4.05 4.82 2.06
CA MET A 5 -3.24 4.69 3.28
C MET A 5 -2.20 5.80 3.36
N HIS A 6 -1.89 6.21 4.58
CA HIS A 6 -0.93 7.26 4.84
C HIS A 6 0.50 6.75 4.62
N LEU A 7 1.13 7.13 3.50
CA LEU A 7 2.46 6.62 3.10
C LEU A 7 3.54 6.87 4.15
N THR A 8 3.48 8.00 4.86
CA THR A 8 4.44 8.32 5.92
C THR A 8 4.25 7.46 7.18
N LYS A 9 3.04 6.99 7.46
CA LYS A 9 2.77 6.08 8.58
C LYS A 9 3.28 4.66 8.29
N TYR A 10 3.14 4.21 7.04
CA TYR A 10 3.47 2.85 6.61
C TYR A 10 4.74 2.80 5.75
N TYR A 11 5.65 3.76 5.94
CA TYR A 11 6.82 3.99 5.08
C TYR A 11 7.74 2.77 4.92
N LYS A 12 7.83 1.89 5.93
CA LYS A 12 8.73 0.72 5.92
C LYS A 12 8.38 -0.35 4.88
N THR A 13 7.15 -0.36 4.40
CA THR A 13 6.67 -1.31 3.39
C THR A 13 6.40 -0.64 2.04
N ASN A 14 6.77 0.64 1.90
CA ASN A 14 6.49 1.41 0.69
C ASN A 14 7.28 0.88 -0.51
N HIS A 15 6.59 0.87 -1.64
CA HIS A 15 7.15 0.61 -2.96
C HIS A 15 6.96 1.82 -3.86
N VAL A 16 7.86 2.01 -4.82
CA VAL A 16 7.75 3.02 -5.86
C VAL A 16 7.85 2.33 -7.21
N ALA A 17 6.86 2.53 -8.08
CA ALA A 17 6.94 2.13 -9.48
C ALA A 17 7.25 3.34 -10.35
N GLU A 18 8.28 3.22 -11.19
CA GLU A 18 8.56 4.14 -12.29
C GLU A 18 8.00 3.54 -13.57
N PHE A 19 7.12 4.29 -14.24
CA PHE A 19 6.52 3.88 -15.50
C PHE A 19 7.38 4.29 -16.69
N LYS A 20 7.19 3.64 -17.85
CA LYS A 20 7.94 3.92 -19.08
C LYS A 20 7.80 5.36 -19.59
N ASN A 21 6.71 6.04 -19.24
CA ASN A 21 6.48 7.45 -19.52
C ASN A 21 7.18 8.42 -18.55
N GLY A 22 7.98 7.90 -17.62
CA GLY A 22 8.68 8.69 -16.59
C GLY A 22 7.85 9.04 -15.34
N HIS A 23 6.55 8.75 -15.35
CA HIS A 23 5.69 8.94 -14.17
C HIS A 23 6.11 7.99 -13.04
N LYS A 24 6.03 8.45 -11.79
CA LYS A 24 6.33 7.65 -10.60
C LYS A 24 5.12 7.61 -9.68
N GLU A 25 4.79 6.44 -9.21
CA GLU A 25 3.74 6.24 -8.22
C GLU A 25 4.29 5.53 -6.98
N GLN A 26 3.77 5.90 -5.83
CA GLN A 26 4.15 5.32 -4.54
C GLN A 26 2.99 4.52 -3.95
N TYR A 27 3.30 3.35 -3.45
CA TYR A 27 2.36 2.39 -2.86
C TYR A 27 2.76 2.10 -1.42
N CYS A 28 1.78 1.96 -0.52
CA CYS A 28 2.04 1.69 0.90
C CYS A 28 2.59 0.28 1.17
N SER A 29 2.43 -0.66 0.23
CA SER A 29 2.87 -2.05 0.35
C SER A 29 2.97 -2.74 -1.00
N LEU A 30 3.56 -3.93 -1.02
CA LEU A 30 3.59 -4.79 -2.20
C LEU A 30 2.18 -5.21 -2.65
N HIS A 31 1.23 -5.38 -1.72
CA HIS A 31 -0.18 -5.65 -2.04
C HIS A 31 -0.75 -4.60 -3.01
N CYS A 32 -0.61 -3.30 -2.69
CA CYS A 32 -1.12 -2.23 -3.55
C CYS A 32 -0.37 -2.14 -4.89
N LEU A 33 0.93 -2.40 -4.90
CA LEU A 33 1.71 -2.51 -6.13
C LEU A 33 1.25 -3.72 -6.97
N ALA A 34 0.97 -4.86 -6.36
CA ALA A 34 0.54 -6.08 -7.05
C ALA A 34 -0.81 -5.91 -7.75
N GLU A 35 -1.74 -5.14 -7.18
CA GLU A 35 -3.00 -4.77 -7.83
C GLU A 35 -2.77 -4.00 -9.14
N VAL A 36 -1.90 -3.01 -9.12
CA VAL A 36 -1.56 -2.23 -10.32
C VAL A 36 -0.75 -3.08 -11.30
N HIS A 37 0.21 -3.85 -10.79
CA HIS A 37 1.05 -4.73 -11.61
C HIS A 37 0.24 -5.79 -12.36
N LYS A 38 -0.87 -6.29 -11.80
CA LYS A 38 -1.75 -7.27 -12.45
C LYS A 38 -2.21 -6.80 -13.83
N ASN A 39 -2.52 -5.50 -13.97
CA ASN A 39 -3.13 -4.94 -15.18
C ASN A 39 -2.17 -4.05 -16.01
N HIS A 40 -1.01 -3.69 -15.46
CA HIS A 40 -0.12 -2.70 -16.05
C HIS A 40 1.38 -3.04 -15.96
N ALA A 41 1.71 -4.33 -15.77
CA ALA A 41 3.11 -4.79 -15.64
C ALA A 41 3.99 -4.30 -16.80
N GLU A 42 3.46 -4.33 -18.02
CA GLU A 42 4.16 -3.95 -19.24
C GLU A 42 4.51 -2.45 -19.31
N LYS A 43 3.82 -1.62 -18.51
CA LYS A 43 4.07 -0.16 -18.44
C LYS A 43 5.10 0.21 -17.37
N ILE A 44 5.39 -0.70 -16.45
CA ILE A 44 6.35 -0.47 -15.37
C ILE A 44 7.77 -0.66 -15.93
N LYS A 45 8.63 0.33 -15.70
CA LYS A 45 10.03 0.33 -16.09
C LYS A 45 10.93 -0.17 -14.97
N ASN A 46 10.69 0.29 -13.75
CA ASN A 46 11.49 -0.01 -12.57
C ASN A 46 10.64 -0.02 -11.30
N ILE A 47 11.01 -0.85 -10.34
CA ILE A 47 10.38 -0.91 -9.02
C ILE A 47 11.45 -0.75 -7.95
N GLN A 48 11.20 0.15 -7.01
CA GLN A 48 12.00 0.34 -5.81
C GLN A 48 11.16 0.01 -4.57
N VAL A 49 11.84 -0.38 -3.51
CA VAL A 49 11.23 -0.66 -2.20
C VAL A 49 12.05 0.01 -1.09
N VAL A 50 11.41 0.34 0.01
CA VAL A 50 12.13 0.84 1.18
C VAL A 50 12.87 -0.32 1.85
N ASP A 51 14.17 -0.20 1.98
CA ASP A 51 14.99 -1.07 2.84
C ASP A 51 14.62 -0.84 4.31
N THR A 52 14.13 -1.86 4.97
CA THR A 52 13.63 -1.77 6.36
C THR A 52 14.73 -1.35 7.35
N ARG A 53 15.99 -1.62 7.03
CA ARG A 53 17.14 -1.29 7.90
C ARG A 53 17.58 0.16 7.75
N SER A 54 17.85 0.60 6.53
CA SER A 54 18.41 1.93 6.25
C SER A 54 17.35 2.99 5.97
N LEU A 55 16.10 2.58 5.73
CA LEU A 55 14.96 3.42 5.34
C LEU A 55 15.17 4.15 4.00
N LYS A 56 16.08 3.64 3.15
CA LYS A 56 16.34 4.16 1.82
C LYS A 56 15.63 3.32 0.76
N LEU A 57 15.31 3.94 -0.36
CA LEU A 57 14.81 3.22 -1.53
C LEU A 57 15.95 2.40 -2.17
N ILE A 58 15.67 1.13 -2.42
CA ILE A 58 16.56 0.17 -3.08
C ILE A 58 15.84 -0.47 -4.26
N ASP A 59 16.59 -1.06 -5.18
CA ASP A 59 16.06 -1.84 -6.30
C ASP A 59 15.31 -3.07 -5.76
N ALA A 60 14.02 -3.16 -6.03
CA ALA A 60 13.18 -4.24 -5.53
C ALA A 60 13.61 -5.61 -6.06
N LEU A 61 14.14 -5.69 -7.30
CA LEU A 61 14.61 -6.94 -7.91
C LEU A 61 15.86 -7.51 -7.22
N LYS A 62 16.62 -6.65 -6.51
CA LYS A 62 17.83 -7.03 -5.78
C LYS A 62 17.60 -7.17 -4.27
N ALA A 63 16.39 -6.87 -3.80
CA ALA A 63 16.06 -6.92 -2.39
C ALA A 63 15.74 -8.35 -1.92
N TYR A 64 16.03 -8.60 -0.64
CA TYR A 64 15.60 -9.79 0.09
C TYR A 64 14.35 -9.48 0.88
N TYR A 65 13.28 -10.22 0.64
CA TYR A 65 11.99 -10.03 1.31
C TYR A 65 11.80 -11.05 2.41
N VAL A 66 11.47 -10.61 3.63
CA VAL A 66 11.00 -11.50 4.70
C VAL A 66 9.47 -11.45 4.70
N VAL A 67 8.85 -12.59 4.41
CA VAL A 67 7.41 -12.76 4.26
C VAL A 67 6.85 -13.56 5.42
N GLY A 68 5.73 -13.10 6.00
CA GLY A 68 5.01 -13.84 7.05
C GLY A 68 5.67 -13.77 8.43
N SER A 69 6.38 -12.70 8.75
CA SER A 69 6.91 -12.46 10.09
C SER A 69 5.80 -12.13 11.09
N SER A 70 6.12 -12.15 12.39
CA SER A 70 5.21 -11.73 13.47
C SER A 70 4.92 -10.22 13.49
N LYS A 71 5.63 -9.43 12.68
CA LYS A 71 5.29 -8.02 12.47
C LYS A 71 4.06 -7.88 11.59
N GLU A 72 3.27 -6.85 11.86
CA GLU A 72 2.06 -6.58 11.07
C GLU A 72 2.37 -6.28 9.61
N GLY A 73 1.59 -6.86 8.71
CA GLY A 73 1.59 -6.52 7.29
C GLY A 73 0.85 -5.21 7.02
N THR A 74 1.13 -4.60 5.87
CA THR A 74 0.40 -3.42 5.39
C THR A 74 -0.50 -3.84 4.24
N MET A 75 -1.81 -3.72 4.40
CA MET A 75 -2.83 -4.12 3.40
C MET A 75 -2.81 -5.61 3.03
N SER A 76 -2.16 -6.46 3.82
CA SER A 76 -2.09 -7.90 3.61
C SER A 76 -2.13 -8.60 4.96
N SER A 77 -2.68 -9.81 4.98
CA SER A 77 -2.64 -10.72 6.14
C SER A 77 -1.23 -11.23 6.44
N SER A 78 -0.33 -11.14 5.47
CA SER A 78 1.07 -11.54 5.58
C SER A 78 1.97 -10.32 5.52
N SER A 79 2.93 -10.21 6.42
CA SER A 79 3.92 -9.14 6.39
C SER A 79 4.93 -9.34 5.25
N GLU A 80 5.40 -8.25 4.65
CA GLU A 80 6.38 -8.25 3.56
C GLU A 80 7.36 -7.10 3.80
N TYR A 81 8.52 -7.41 4.39
CA TYR A 81 9.58 -6.45 4.69
C TYR A 81 10.80 -6.69 3.80
N ALA A 82 11.31 -5.65 3.17
CA ALA A 82 12.46 -5.74 2.26
C ALA A 82 13.77 -5.28 2.91
N PHE A 83 14.87 -5.92 2.50
CA PHE A 83 16.22 -5.64 2.99
C PHE A 83 17.20 -5.59 1.82
N PHE A 84 18.18 -4.68 1.91
CA PHE A 84 19.25 -4.58 0.92
C PHE A 84 20.24 -5.74 1.02
N THR A 85 20.55 -6.20 2.23
CA THR A 85 21.48 -7.30 2.46
C THR A 85 20.75 -8.55 2.96
N LYS A 86 21.30 -9.72 2.61
CA LYS A 86 20.79 -11.01 3.09
C LYS A 86 20.97 -11.14 4.59
N GLU A 87 22.07 -10.61 5.14
CA GLU A 87 22.39 -10.63 6.55
C GLU A 87 21.34 -9.89 7.39
N ASP A 88 20.86 -8.74 6.93
CA ASP A 88 19.80 -7.99 7.63
C ASP A 88 18.45 -8.72 7.54
N ALA A 89 18.13 -9.35 6.40
CA ALA A 89 16.95 -10.19 6.25
C ALA A 89 17.00 -11.41 7.20
N GLU A 90 18.16 -12.07 7.32
CA GLU A 90 18.35 -13.22 8.23
C GLU A 90 18.24 -12.80 9.70
N LYS A 91 18.80 -11.67 10.10
CA LYS A 91 18.63 -11.10 11.46
C LYS A 91 17.16 -10.84 11.77
N PHE A 92 16.44 -10.22 10.83
CA PHE A 92 15.02 -9.95 10.98
C PHE A 92 14.20 -11.24 11.07
N LYS A 93 14.47 -12.22 10.18
CA LYS A 93 13.83 -13.54 10.22
C LYS A 93 14.09 -14.24 11.55
N LYS A 94 15.32 -14.20 12.09
CA LYS A 94 15.67 -14.79 13.37
C LYS A 94 14.88 -14.19 14.53
N GLU A 95 14.63 -12.88 14.50
CA GLU A 95 13.93 -12.16 15.56
C GLU A 95 12.40 -12.28 15.45
N PHE A 96 11.86 -12.20 14.21
CA PHE A 96 10.42 -12.07 13.99
C PHE A 96 9.80 -13.22 13.19
N GLY A 97 10.59 -14.22 12.81
CA GLY A 97 10.12 -15.32 11.97
C GLY A 97 9.92 -14.90 10.51
N GLY A 98 9.20 -15.73 9.77
CA GLY A 98 8.95 -15.55 8.35
C GLY A 98 9.94 -16.29 7.46
N GLU A 99 9.77 -16.18 6.14
CA GLU A 99 10.64 -16.81 5.13
C GLU A 99 11.23 -15.77 4.19
N ILE A 100 12.49 -16.00 3.77
CA ILE A 100 13.21 -15.10 2.86
C ILE A 100 12.92 -15.50 1.42
N HIS A 101 12.48 -14.54 0.62
CA HIS A 101 12.16 -14.66 -0.79
C HIS A 101 12.82 -13.55 -1.60
N ASN A 102 12.96 -13.76 -2.91
CA ASN A 102 13.25 -12.67 -3.85
C ASN A 102 11.96 -11.91 -4.21
N PHE A 103 12.10 -10.78 -4.92
CA PHE A 103 10.97 -9.96 -5.34
C PHE A 103 9.91 -10.74 -6.15
N ASN A 104 10.34 -11.53 -7.14
CA ASN A 104 9.41 -12.23 -8.03
C ASN A 104 8.60 -13.30 -7.29
N GLU A 105 9.24 -14.03 -6.40
CA GLU A 105 8.57 -15.02 -5.52
C GLU A 105 7.57 -14.33 -4.59
N THR A 106 7.99 -13.23 -3.96
CA THR A 106 7.12 -12.45 -3.06
C THR A 106 5.95 -11.86 -3.82
N LEU A 107 6.18 -11.26 -4.99
CA LEU A 107 5.11 -10.72 -5.83
C LEU A 107 4.10 -11.79 -6.26
N LYS A 108 4.57 -13.00 -6.58
CA LYS A 108 3.70 -14.14 -6.89
C LYS A 108 2.85 -14.53 -5.68
N LEU A 109 3.47 -14.73 -4.52
CA LEU A 109 2.77 -15.05 -3.27
C LEU A 109 1.72 -13.99 -2.92
N THR A 110 2.05 -12.71 -3.11
CA THR A 110 1.13 -11.60 -2.88
C THR A 110 -0.04 -11.65 -3.85
N LYS A 111 0.22 -11.87 -5.15
CA LYS A 111 -0.83 -11.98 -6.17
C LYS A 111 -1.80 -13.14 -5.91
N ASP A 112 -1.29 -14.28 -5.47
CA ASP A 112 -2.09 -15.47 -5.16
C ASP A 112 -3.04 -15.24 -3.97
N LYS A 113 -2.71 -14.27 -3.09
CA LYS A 113 -3.53 -13.90 -1.92
C LYS A 113 -4.43 -12.69 -2.14
N LEU A 114 -4.27 -11.93 -3.25
CA LEU A 114 -4.96 -10.65 -3.47
C LEU A 114 -6.48 -10.75 -3.25
N SER A 115 -7.14 -11.75 -3.81
CA SER A 115 -8.60 -11.89 -3.69
C SER A 115 -9.03 -12.02 -2.23
N LYS A 116 -8.38 -12.92 -1.48
CA LYS A 116 -8.68 -13.15 -0.06
C LYS A 116 -8.34 -11.94 0.81
N ASP A 117 -7.22 -11.28 0.54
CA ASP A 117 -6.83 -10.09 1.29
C ASP A 117 -7.82 -8.93 1.00
N ASN A 118 -8.27 -8.76 -0.25
CA ASN A 118 -9.26 -7.76 -0.62
C ASN A 118 -10.61 -8.01 0.06
N GLU A 119 -11.10 -9.24 0.08
CA GLU A 119 -12.32 -9.60 0.83
C GLU A 119 -12.21 -9.20 2.30
N SER A 120 -11.12 -9.57 2.97
CA SER A 120 -10.86 -9.19 4.37
C SER A 120 -10.74 -7.68 4.59
N ILE A 121 -10.16 -6.95 3.63
CA ILE A 121 -10.06 -5.49 3.67
C ILE A 121 -11.45 -4.87 3.54
N ASP A 122 -12.26 -5.35 2.62
CA ASP A 122 -13.60 -4.81 2.36
C ASP A 122 -14.54 -5.08 3.53
N GLU A 123 -14.48 -6.26 4.16
CA GLU A 123 -15.19 -6.53 5.40
C GLU A 123 -14.86 -5.53 6.51
N LYS A 124 -13.58 -5.17 6.67
CA LYS A 124 -13.13 -4.18 7.66
C LYS A 124 -13.53 -2.75 7.29
N ARG A 125 -13.65 -2.45 6.00
CA ARG A 125 -14.05 -1.12 5.51
C ARG A 125 -15.53 -0.82 5.71
N VAL A 126 -16.40 -1.81 5.63
CA VAL A 126 -17.85 -1.63 5.76
C VAL A 126 -18.25 -0.87 7.05
N PRO A 127 -17.87 -1.29 8.27
CA PRO A 127 -18.22 -0.55 9.47
C PRO A 127 -17.61 0.85 9.54
N ILE A 128 -16.39 1.02 8.99
CA ILE A 128 -15.72 2.32 8.91
C ILE A 128 -16.45 3.24 7.94
N ALA A 129 -16.89 2.74 6.79
CA ALA A 129 -17.65 3.50 5.80
C ALA A 129 -19.02 3.95 6.37
N ILE A 130 -19.73 3.07 7.08
CA ILE A 130 -20.99 3.40 7.76
C ILE A 130 -20.80 4.51 8.78
N LYS A 131 -19.76 4.41 9.61
CA LYS A 131 -19.41 5.46 10.59
C LYS A 131 -19.01 6.75 9.89
N GLY A 132 -18.17 6.66 8.86
CA GLY A 132 -17.73 7.80 8.06
C GLY A 132 -18.88 8.52 7.38
N LYS A 133 -19.85 7.77 6.83
CA LYS A 133 -21.07 8.34 6.22
C LYS A 133 -21.86 9.17 7.22
N LYS A 134 -22.11 8.65 8.43
CA LYS A 134 -22.82 9.38 9.49
C LYS A 134 -22.12 10.69 9.88
N ILE A 135 -20.78 10.64 10.04
CA ILE A 135 -20.00 11.85 10.35
C ILE A 135 -20.10 12.84 9.20
N PHE A 136 -19.95 12.37 7.98
CA PHE A 136 -20.02 13.18 6.78
C PHE A 136 -21.37 13.87 6.63
N GLU A 137 -22.48 13.15 6.75
CA GLU A 137 -23.85 13.69 6.70
C GLU A 137 -24.14 14.71 7.81
N SER A 138 -23.46 14.62 8.97
CA SER A 138 -23.61 15.57 10.07
C SER A 138 -22.76 16.83 9.95
N MET A 139 -21.64 16.76 9.22
CA MET A 139 -20.64 17.82 9.16
C MET A 139 -20.53 18.51 7.81
N CYS A 140 -21.02 17.87 6.73
CA CYS A 140 -20.83 18.34 5.35
C CYS A 140 -22.16 18.62 4.67
N ASP A 141 -22.15 19.52 3.70
CA ASP A 141 -23.32 19.76 2.83
C ASP A 141 -23.36 18.70 1.73
N VAL A 142 -24.22 17.70 1.92
CA VAL A 142 -24.37 16.56 1.00
C VAL A 142 -24.89 16.97 -0.38
N ASN A 143 -25.55 18.13 -0.52
CA ASN A 143 -26.09 18.60 -1.79
C ASN A 143 -25.01 19.16 -2.74
N GLN A 144 -23.82 19.44 -2.23
CA GLN A 144 -22.68 19.95 -2.99
C GLN A 144 -21.75 18.84 -3.50
N ILE A 145 -22.13 17.56 -3.35
CA ILE A 145 -21.26 16.44 -3.67
C ILE A 145 -21.54 15.88 -5.05
N LYS A 146 -20.47 15.60 -5.76
CA LYS A 146 -20.45 14.90 -7.05
C LYS A 146 -19.73 13.55 -6.93
N GLU A 147 -19.77 12.75 -7.95
CA GLU A 147 -18.95 11.55 -8.05
C GLU A 147 -17.47 11.92 -8.23
N PHE A 148 -16.58 11.15 -7.60
CA PHE A 148 -15.14 11.34 -7.67
C PHE A 148 -14.46 10.06 -8.14
N ASN A 149 -13.40 10.21 -8.94
CA ASN A 149 -12.62 9.08 -9.44
C ASN A 149 -11.62 8.53 -8.40
N SER A 150 -11.34 9.31 -7.35
CA SER A 150 -10.41 8.90 -6.29
C SER A 150 -10.73 9.58 -4.96
N ILE A 151 -10.28 8.93 -3.86
CA ILE A 151 -10.37 9.50 -2.51
C ILE A 151 -9.56 10.81 -2.40
N GLY A 152 -8.43 10.91 -3.12
CA GLY A 152 -7.62 12.12 -3.15
C GLY A 152 -8.37 13.29 -3.78
N GLU A 153 -9.04 13.06 -4.90
CA GLU A 153 -9.90 14.07 -5.55
C GLU A 153 -11.04 14.51 -4.64
N ALA A 154 -11.72 13.54 -4.01
CA ALA A 154 -12.80 13.83 -3.07
C ALA A 154 -12.32 14.72 -1.89
N LYS A 155 -11.20 14.35 -1.25
CA LYS A 155 -10.63 15.14 -0.15
C LYS A 155 -10.28 16.57 -0.59
N GLN A 156 -9.60 16.70 -1.72
CA GLN A 156 -9.23 18.02 -2.24
C GLN A 156 -10.45 18.87 -2.53
N TYR A 157 -11.47 18.30 -3.17
CA TYR A 157 -12.73 18.99 -3.44
C TYR A 157 -13.41 19.51 -2.16
N LEU A 158 -13.49 18.68 -1.11
CA LEU A 158 -14.11 19.05 0.17
C LEU A 158 -13.39 20.22 0.83
N ILE A 159 -12.05 20.24 0.74
CA ILE A 159 -11.20 21.33 1.27
C ILE A 159 -11.41 22.60 0.45
N ASP A 160 -11.27 22.53 -0.87
CA ASP A 160 -11.30 23.69 -1.76
C ASP A 160 -12.67 24.40 -1.76
N ASN A 161 -13.74 23.64 -1.58
CA ASN A 161 -15.11 24.18 -1.57
C ASN A 161 -15.67 24.44 -0.15
N ASN A 162 -14.84 24.22 0.89
CA ASN A 162 -15.25 24.38 2.29
C ASN A 162 -16.61 23.70 2.60
N THR A 163 -16.79 22.49 2.02
CA THR A 163 -18.06 21.75 2.03
C THR A 163 -18.36 21.17 3.40
N CYS A 164 -17.36 21.03 4.26
CA CYS A 164 -17.50 20.47 5.60
C CYS A 164 -17.08 21.47 6.68
N LYS A 165 -17.75 21.43 7.83
CA LYS A 165 -17.40 22.23 9.00
C LYS A 165 -16.18 21.57 9.71
N ASN A 166 -15.14 22.38 9.98
CA ASN A 166 -13.95 21.95 10.77
C ASN A 166 -13.13 20.81 10.12
N LEU A 167 -12.94 20.81 8.80
CA LEU A 167 -11.93 20.01 8.12
C LEU A 167 -10.55 20.62 8.26
#